data_44c819f6b895ce17a7c877d3a0d6c7ad
#
_entry.id   44c819f6b895ce17a7c877d3a0d6c7ad
#
_cell.length_a   1.000
_cell.length_b   1.000
_cell.length_c   1.000
_cell.angle_alpha   90.00
_cell.angle_beta   90.00
_cell.angle_gamma   90.00
#
_symmetry.space_group_name_H-M   'P 1'
#
loop_
_entity.id
_entity.type
_entity.pdbx_description
1 polymer ?
#
loop_
_entity_poly.entity_id
_entity_poly.type
_entity_poly.pdbx_seq_one_letter_code
_entity_poly.pdbx_strand_id
1 'polypeptide(L)'
;IDWASSSAGEAALLMASIDGLGAINDAYGLDVADEVIAETTRRLSEALGPEGGALGRVGGNKVAILLLDCARGAIGEYAGRLRDAVQESLIPTSGGAIAATVSLGALSLPSGAATSEVALMRAEDALSEAKRSGRSNLSIYDASPEREASRRRKAALGTEIISALRADRFRIAYQPI
;
A
#
# COMPACT_ATOMS: atom_id res chain seq x y z
N ILE A 1 5.08 1.06 -17.14
CA ILE A 1 5.02 -0.42 -17.15
C ILE A 1 5.44 -0.95 -18.53
N ASP A 2 5.02 -0.30 -19.61
CA ASP A 2 5.50 -0.64 -20.96
C ASP A 2 7.03 -0.57 -21.07
N TRP A 3 7.65 0.34 -20.31
CA TRP A 3 9.10 0.43 -20.21
C TRP A 3 9.72 -0.82 -19.56
N ALA A 4 9.15 -1.30 -18.44
CA ALA A 4 9.65 -2.50 -17.74
C ALA A 4 9.47 -3.78 -18.57
N SER A 5 8.49 -3.80 -19.49
CA SER A 5 8.26 -4.91 -20.42
C SER A 5 9.20 -4.87 -21.62
N SER A 6 9.70 -3.69 -22.00
CA SER A 6 10.61 -3.50 -23.13
C SER A 6 12.10 -3.56 -22.74
N SER A 7 12.42 -3.34 -21.48
CA SER A 7 13.78 -3.46 -20.93
C SER A 7 13.93 -4.85 -20.31
N ALA A 8 14.99 -5.56 -20.62
CA ALA A 8 15.28 -6.88 -20.02
C ALA A 8 15.66 -6.83 -18.53
N GLY A 9 15.33 -5.71 -17.84
CA GLY A 9 15.64 -5.46 -16.44
C GLY A 9 14.52 -5.87 -15.49
N GLU A 10 14.89 -6.31 -14.29
CA GLU A 10 13.96 -6.52 -13.18
C GLU A 10 13.59 -5.17 -12.55
N ALA A 11 12.32 -5.00 -12.22
CA ALA A 11 11.80 -3.81 -11.55
C ALA A 11 10.82 -4.23 -10.45
N ALA A 12 10.47 -3.30 -9.58
CA ALA A 12 9.42 -3.55 -8.59
C ALA A 12 8.46 -2.36 -8.51
N LEU A 13 7.17 -2.66 -8.41
CA LEU A 13 6.15 -1.68 -8.09
C LEU A 13 5.78 -1.81 -6.61
N LEU A 14 5.91 -0.71 -5.87
CA LEU A 14 5.46 -0.62 -4.49
C LEU A 14 4.27 0.31 -4.40
N MET A 15 3.32 -0.04 -3.55
CA MET A 15 2.23 0.84 -3.12
C MET A 15 2.43 1.15 -1.64
N ALA A 16 2.73 2.40 -1.33
CA ALA A 16 2.86 2.89 0.04
C ALA A 16 1.55 3.53 0.50
N SER A 17 1.23 3.38 1.77
CA SER A 17 0.10 4.09 2.38
C SER A 17 0.45 4.51 3.80
N ILE A 18 0.15 5.75 4.14
CA ILE A 18 0.31 6.29 5.49
C ILE A 18 -0.68 5.60 6.41
N ASP A 19 -0.16 5.06 7.51
CA ASP A 19 -0.97 4.38 8.51
C ASP A 19 -1.67 5.39 9.43
N GLY A 20 -2.92 5.10 9.75
CA GLY A 20 -3.67 5.91 10.71
C GLY A 20 -4.02 7.34 10.27
N LEU A 21 -3.87 7.70 8.98
CA LEU A 21 -4.14 9.06 8.52
C LEU A 21 -5.57 9.53 8.83
N GLY A 22 -6.56 8.63 8.82
CA GLY A 22 -7.93 8.96 9.23
C GLY A 22 -8.00 9.46 10.67
N ALA A 23 -7.32 8.78 11.60
CA ALA A 23 -7.26 9.21 12.98
C ALA A 23 -6.54 10.56 13.17
N ILE A 24 -5.49 10.82 12.37
CA ILE A 24 -4.81 12.12 12.35
C ILE A 24 -5.78 13.21 11.86
N ASN A 25 -6.50 12.94 10.77
CA ASN A 25 -7.49 13.85 10.23
C ASN A 25 -8.63 14.15 11.25
N ASP A 26 -9.12 13.11 11.91
CA ASP A 26 -10.20 13.25 12.91
C ASP A 26 -9.74 14.05 14.15
N ALA A 27 -8.46 13.91 14.55
CA ALA A 27 -7.92 14.57 15.73
C ALA A 27 -7.41 16.00 15.48
N TYR A 28 -6.82 16.25 14.31
CA TYR A 28 -6.08 17.49 14.00
C TYR A 28 -6.62 18.27 12.80
N GLY A 29 -7.54 17.67 12.03
CA GLY A 29 -8.13 18.27 10.85
C GLY A 29 -7.37 17.97 9.53
N LEU A 30 -8.01 18.34 8.42
CA LEU A 30 -7.55 18.07 7.05
C LEU A 30 -6.20 18.72 6.73
N ASP A 31 -5.99 19.96 7.20
CA ASP A 31 -4.77 20.71 6.90
C ASP A 31 -3.53 19.99 7.45
N VAL A 32 -3.62 19.52 8.70
CA VAL A 32 -2.55 18.75 9.34
C VAL A 32 -2.34 17.38 8.65
N ALA A 33 -3.42 16.72 8.25
CA ALA A 33 -3.31 15.47 7.50
C ALA A 33 -2.62 15.68 6.15
N ASP A 34 -2.88 16.78 5.46
CA ASP A 34 -2.21 17.15 4.20
C ASP A 34 -0.73 17.47 4.40
N GLU A 35 -0.36 18.15 5.50
CA GLU A 35 1.05 18.36 5.87
C GLU A 35 1.77 17.01 6.09
N VAL A 36 1.14 16.06 6.78
CA VAL A 36 1.67 14.71 6.97
C VAL A 36 1.85 13.97 5.64
N ILE A 37 0.89 14.08 4.72
CA ILE A 37 1.00 13.48 3.38
C ILE A 37 2.17 14.09 2.62
N ALA A 38 2.29 15.41 2.61
CA ALA A 38 3.34 16.13 1.89
C ALA A 38 4.73 15.74 2.41
N GLU A 39 4.93 15.76 3.72
CA GLU A 39 6.21 15.44 4.34
C GLU A 39 6.56 13.96 4.16
N THR A 40 5.60 13.04 4.32
CA THR A 40 5.82 11.61 4.06
C THR A 40 6.24 11.38 2.60
N THR A 41 5.57 12.03 1.66
CA THR A 41 5.88 11.91 0.23
C THR A 41 7.27 12.45 -0.07
N ARG A 42 7.66 13.57 0.55
CA ARG A 42 9.01 14.16 0.42
C ARG A 42 10.08 13.18 0.92
N ARG A 43 9.91 12.61 2.11
CA ARG A 43 10.84 11.62 2.70
C ARG A 43 10.97 10.37 1.83
N LEU A 44 9.87 9.84 1.32
CA LEU A 44 9.89 8.70 0.40
C LEU A 44 10.65 9.04 -0.89
N SER A 45 10.45 10.25 -1.43
CA SER A 45 11.15 10.71 -2.63
C SER A 45 12.64 10.86 -2.41
N GLU A 46 13.07 11.42 -1.28
CA GLU A 46 14.48 11.55 -0.92
C GLU A 46 15.15 10.19 -0.70
N ALA A 47 14.48 9.28 0.01
CA ALA A 47 14.97 7.92 0.24
C ALA A 47 15.08 7.09 -1.04
N LEU A 48 14.21 7.36 -2.03
CA LEU A 48 14.27 6.75 -3.35
C LEU A 48 15.50 7.24 -4.13
N GLY A 49 15.82 8.50 -4.03
CA GLY A 49 16.89 9.14 -4.78
C GLY A 49 16.56 9.36 -6.26
N PRO A 50 17.39 10.11 -6.99
CA PRO A 50 17.10 10.53 -8.37
C PRO A 50 17.14 9.37 -9.38
N GLU A 51 17.95 8.35 -9.13
CA GLU A 51 18.13 7.20 -10.03
C GLU A 51 17.36 5.95 -9.57
N GLY A 52 16.77 5.99 -8.37
CA GLY A 52 16.10 4.83 -7.77
C GLY A 52 14.78 4.44 -8.43
N GLY A 53 14.21 5.33 -9.23
CA GLY A 53 12.95 5.06 -9.93
C GLY A 53 12.01 6.26 -10.00
N ALA A 54 10.71 6.01 -10.00
CA ALA A 54 9.67 7.02 -10.07
C ALA A 54 8.71 6.92 -8.90
N LEU A 55 8.24 8.05 -8.41
CA LEU A 55 7.24 8.15 -7.36
C LEU A 55 6.07 9.00 -7.85
N GLY A 56 4.85 8.54 -7.57
CA GLY A 56 3.64 9.25 -7.94
C GLY A 56 2.50 9.02 -6.95
N ARG A 57 1.73 10.08 -6.67
CA ARG A 57 0.53 9.97 -5.83
C ARG A 57 -0.60 9.30 -6.63
N VAL A 58 -1.19 8.25 -6.09
CA VAL A 58 -2.30 7.51 -6.72
C VAL A 58 -3.65 8.01 -6.23
N GLY A 59 -3.71 8.52 -5.00
CA GLY A 59 -4.92 9.12 -4.42
C GLY A 59 -4.99 8.95 -2.91
N GLY A 60 -5.68 9.86 -2.24
CA GLY A 60 -5.79 9.88 -0.79
C GLY A 60 -4.41 9.86 -0.12
N ASN A 61 -4.17 8.83 0.70
CA ASN A 61 -2.91 8.60 1.41
C ASN A 61 -1.99 7.56 0.74
N LYS A 62 -2.17 7.32 -0.56
CA LYS A 62 -1.43 6.28 -1.29
C LYS A 62 -0.45 6.89 -2.29
N VAL A 63 0.76 6.33 -2.31
CA VAL A 63 1.85 6.68 -3.21
C VAL A 63 2.34 5.42 -3.91
N ALA A 64 2.40 5.44 -5.23
CA ALA A 64 3.04 4.38 -6.02
C ALA A 64 4.52 4.71 -6.21
N ILE A 65 5.38 3.73 -6.09
CA ILE A 65 6.83 3.82 -6.25
C ILE A 65 7.25 2.71 -7.22
N LEU A 66 7.83 3.10 -8.34
CA LEU A 66 8.43 2.19 -9.29
C LEU A 66 9.94 2.17 -9.05
N LEU A 67 10.48 1.06 -8.60
CA LEU A 67 11.91 0.83 -8.46
C LEU A 67 12.45 0.26 -9.78
N LEU A 68 13.50 0.89 -10.29
CA LEU A 68 14.21 0.43 -11.48
C LEU A 68 15.37 -0.50 -11.05
N ASP A 69 15.73 -1.44 -11.92
CA ASP A 69 16.83 -2.39 -11.70
C ASP A 69 16.78 -3.07 -10.31
N CYS A 70 15.56 -3.45 -9.91
CA CYS A 70 15.28 -4.02 -8.60
C CYS A 70 14.90 -5.49 -8.71
N ALA A 71 15.84 -6.37 -8.40
CA ALA A 71 15.59 -7.80 -8.28
C ALA A 71 14.59 -8.09 -7.15
N ARG A 72 13.78 -9.15 -7.32
CA ARG A 72 12.79 -9.57 -6.31
C ARG A 72 13.39 -9.69 -4.90
N GLY A 73 14.63 -10.20 -4.80
CA GLY A 73 15.32 -10.34 -3.51
C GLY A 73 15.71 -9.04 -2.82
N ALA A 74 15.85 -7.95 -3.59
CA ALA A 74 16.22 -6.63 -3.07
C ALA A 74 15.01 -5.79 -2.60
N ILE A 75 13.78 -6.19 -2.94
CA ILE A 75 12.55 -5.43 -2.60
C ILE A 75 12.47 -5.17 -1.09
N GLY A 76 12.83 -6.16 -0.27
CA GLY A 76 12.78 -6.04 1.20
C GLY A 76 13.69 -4.94 1.74
N GLU A 77 14.89 -4.83 1.20
CA GLU A 77 15.87 -3.81 1.58
C GLU A 77 15.39 -2.40 1.19
N TYR A 78 14.94 -2.24 -0.08
CA TYR A 78 14.38 -0.96 -0.53
C TYR A 78 13.17 -0.53 0.30
N ALA A 79 12.24 -1.44 0.54
CA ALA A 79 11.07 -1.16 1.36
C ALA A 79 11.43 -0.81 2.81
N GLY A 80 12.45 -1.46 3.37
CA GLY A 80 13.00 -1.12 4.69
C GLY A 80 13.50 0.31 4.73
N ARG A 81 14.38 0.71 3.80
CA ARG A 81 14.89 2.09 3.71
C ARG A 81 13.78 3.14 3.57
N LEU A 82 12.80 2.88 2.72
CA LEU A 82 11.66 3.78 2.52
C LEU A 82 10.83 3.94 3.80
N ARG A 83 10.55 2.84 4.49
CA ARG A 83 9.82 2.86 5.76
C ARG A 83 10.60 3.58 6.84
N ASP A 84 11.88 3.27 7.00
CA ASP A 84 12.74 3.85 8.03
C ASP A 84 12.89 5.36 7.83
N ALA A 85 13.02 5.85 6.59
CA ALA A 85 13.05 7.28 6.28
C ALA A 85 11.78 8.02 6.74
N VAL A 86 10.60 7.38 6.69
CA VAL A 86 9.37 8.00 7.18
C VAL A 86 9.34 8.05 8.71
N GLN A 87 9.89 7.02 9.38
CA GLN A 87 9.85 6.87 10.84
C GLN A 87 11.01 7.52 11.57
N GLU A 88 12.05 7.97 10.85
CA GLU A 88 13.30 8.50 11.42
C GLU A 88 13.06 9.63 12.42
N SER A 89 12.07 10.46 12.17
CA SER A 89 11.73 11.58 13.05
C SER A 89 10.25 11.94 12.97
N LEU A 90 9.76 12.62 14.02
CA LEU A 90 8.43 13.18 14.01
C LEU A 90 8.24 14.15 12.83
N ILE A 91 7.05 14.20 12.29
CA ILE A 91 6.68 15.15 11.24
C ILE A 91 6.22 16.44 11.91
N PRO A 92 6.91 17.58 11.71
CA PRO A 92 6.46 18.87 12.19
C PRO A 92 5.24 19.30 11.39
N THR A 93 4.17 19.67 12.10
CA THR A 93 2.94 20.17 11.50
C THR A 93 2.42 21.39 12.26
N SER A 94 1.47 22.11 11.68
CA SER A 94 0.78 23.23 12.34
C SER A 94 0.02 22.79 13.60
N GLY A 95 -0.36 21.52 13.70
CA GLY A 95 -1.00 20.91 14.88
C GLY A 95 -0.01 20.31 15.90
N GLY A 96 1.31 20.45 15.67
CA GLY A 96 2.35 19.84 16.50
C GLY A 96 3.15 18.75 15.78
N ALA A 97 4.01 18.05 16.51
CA ALA A 97 4.86 17.00 15.96
C ALA A 97 4.11 15.65 15.96
N ILE A 98 3.98 15.02 14.79
CA ILE A 98 3.20 13.79 14.58
C ILE A 98 4.12 12.64 14.19
N ALA A 99 3.95 11.48 14.84
CA ALA A 99 4.56 10.23 14.42
C ALA A 99 3.76 9.64 13.26
N ALA A 100 4.43 9.32 12.15
CA ALA A 100 3.83 8.64 11.03
C ALA A 100 4.57 7.35 10.68
N THR A 101 3.81 6.35 10.24
CA THR A 101 4.34 5.10 9.69
C THR A 101 3.70 4.83 8.34
N VAL A 102 4.34 3.98 7.55
CA VAL A 102 3.80 3.55 6.25
C VAL A 102 3.77 2.03 6.16
N SER A 103 2.68 1.51 5.60
CA SER A 103 2.61 0.13 5.13
C SER A 103 2.91 0.07 3.64
N LEU A 104 3.58 -0.98 3.21
CA LEU A 104 4.05 -1.17 1.84
C LEU A 104 3.53 -2.49 1.26
N GLY A 105 2.93 -2.42 0.08
CA GLY A 105 2.64 -3.59 -0.75
C GLY A 105 3.55 -3.58 -1.97
N ALA A 106 4.20 -4.67 -2.27
CA ALA A 106 5.17 -4.76 -3.36
C ALA A 106 4.84 -5.86 -4.36
N LEU A 107 5.32 -5.68 -5.58
CA LEU A 107 5.18 -6.58 -6.71
C LEU A 107 6.45 -6.55 -7.55
N SER A 108 7.01 -7.73 -7.88
CA SER A 108 8.13 -7.84 -8.83
C SER A 108 7.62 -7.73 -10.27
N LEU A 109 8.33 -7.03 -11.13
CA LEU A 109 8.03 -6.84 -12.53
C LEU A 109 9.18 -7.37 -13.41
N PRO A 110 8.89 -7.88 -14.62
CA PRO A 110 7.57 -8.01 -15.24
C PRO A 110 6.78 -9.24 -14.77
N SER A 111 7.41 -10.18 -14.08
CA SER A 111 6.83 -11.49 -13.73
C SER A 111 5.53 -11.40 -12.91
N GLY A 112 5.36 -10.33 -12.15
CA GLY A 112 4.22 -10.14 -11.26
C GLY A 112 2.96 -9.62 -11.93
N ALA A 113 3.00 -9.06 -13.15
CA ALA A 113 1.83 -8.54 -13.85
C ALA A 113 2.06 -8.37 -15.34
N ALA A 114 1.00 -8.62 -16.13
CA ALA A 114 1.02 -8.45 -17.58
C ALA A 114 0.61 -7.02 -18.03
N THR A 115 -0.15 -6.30 -17.20
CA THR A 115 -0.61 -4.93 -17.50
C THR A 115 -0.46 -4.01 -16.30
N SER A 116 -0.51 -2.71 -16.53
CA SER A 116 -0.43 -1.68 -15.48
C SER A 116 -1.56 -1.79 -14.46
N GLU A 117 -2.77 -2.03 -14.93
CA GLU A 117 -3.94 -2.19 -14.07
C GLU A 117 -3.79 -3.39 -13.14
N VAL A 118 -3.32 -4.52 -13.70
CA VAL A 118 -3.06 -5.73 -12.92
C VAL A 118 -1.92 -5.51 -11.91
N ALA A 119 -0.88 -4.75 -12.31
CA ALA A 119 0.22 -4.43 -11.42
C ALA A 119 -0.24 -3.59 -10.22
N LEU A 120 -0.98 -2.51 -10.47
CA LEU A 120 -1.53 -1.65 -9.42
C LEU A 120 -2.47 -2.43 -8.49
N MET A 121 -3.39 -3.21 -9.05
CA MET A 121 -4.30 -4.04 -8.26
C MET A 121 -3.54 -5.02 -7.35
N ARG A 122 -2.52 -5.70 -7.88
CA ARG A 122 -1.72 -6.65 -7.11
C ARG A 122 -0.87 -6.00 -6.02
N ALA A 123 -0.29 -4.83 -6.30
CA ALA A 123 0.42 -4.05 -5.29
C ALA A 123 -0.52 -3.56 -4.18
N GLU A 124 -1.76 -3.18 -4.52
CA GLU A 124 -2.78 -2.78 -3.56
C GLU A 124 -3.29 -3.95 -2.70
N ASP A 125 -3.43 -5.14 -3.28
CA ASP A 125 -3.74 -6.37 -2.55
C ASP A 125 -2.64 -6.70 -1.53
N ALA A 126 -1.36 -6.57 -1.93
CA ALA A 126 -0.22 -6.76 -1.04
C ALA A 126 -0.20 -5.70 0.07
N LEU A 127 -0.49 -4.43 -0.25
CA LEU A 127 -0.62 -3.37 0.74
C LEU A 127 -1.71 -3.67 1.78
N SER A 128 -2.85 -4.17 1.32
CA SER A 128 -3.95 -4.57 2.21
C SER A 128 -3.53 -5.70 3.14
N GLU A 129 -2.68 -6.62 2.68
CA GLU A 129 -2.10 -7.67 3.52
C GLU A 129 -1.13 -7.09 4.55
N ALA A 130 -0.22 -6.20 4.16
CA ALA A 130 0.70 -5.53 5.07
C ALA A 130 -0.05 -4.81 6.21
N LYS A 131 -1.14 -4.11 5.89
CA LYS A 131 -1.98 -3.43 6.88
C LYS A 131 -2.67 -4.41 7.84
N ARG A 132 -3.11 -5.57 7.36
CA ARG A 132 -3.73 -6.61 8.22
C ARG A 132 -2.73 -7.30 9.12
N SER A 133 -1.47 -7.40 8.70
CA SER A 133 -0.38 -8.04 9.45
C SER A 133 0.25 -7.13 10.50
N GLY A 134 -0.38 -6.00 10.85
CA GLY A 134 0.03 -5.14 11.96
C GLY A 134 0.47 -3.73 11.59
N ARG A 135 0.31 -3.30 10.34
CA ARG A 135 0.79 -2.00 9.81
C ARG A 135 2.30 -1.84 9.94
N SER A 136 2.83 -0.70 9.48
CA SER A 136 4.28 -0.44 9.44
C SER A 136 5.08 -1.65 8.92
N ASN A 137 4.55 -2.30 7.89
CA ASN A 137 5.02 -3.60 7.40
C ASN A 137 5.06 -3.64 5.88
N LEU A 138 5.82 -4.60 5.35
CA LEU A 138 5.88 -4.93 3.93
C LEU A 138 5.17 -6.26 3.66
N SER A 139 4.37 -6.30 2.60
CA SER A 139 3.94 -7.56 2.00
C SER A 139 4.32 -7.57 0.53
N ILE A 140 4.96 -8.65 0.07
CA ILE A 140 5.28 -8.85 -1.35
C ILE A 140 4.21 -9.74 -1.95
N TYR A 141 3.65 -9.29 -3.08
CA TYR A 141 2.66 -10.08 -3.81
C TYR A 141 3.23 -11.42 -4.22
N ASP A 142 2.49 -12.46 -3.91
CA ASP A 142 2.76 -13.81 -4.36
C ASP A 142 1.52 -14.34 -5.10
N ALA A 143 1.72 -14.83 -6.32
CA ALA A 143 0.65 -15.40 -7.16
C ALA A 143 0.35 -16.85 -6.81
N SER A 144 0.48 -17.25 -5.54
CA SER A 144 0.16 -18.61 -5.13
C SER A 144 -1.31 -18.94 -5.38
N PRO A 145 -1.63 -20.18 -5.80
CA PRO A 145 -3.01 -20.62 -6.02
C PRO A 145 -3.91 -20.43 -4.79
N GLU A 146 -3.36 -20.56 -3.58
CA GLU A 146 -4.07 -20.37 -2.31
C GLU A 146 -4.51 -18.91 -2.12
N ARG A 147 -3.66 -17.95 -2.47
CA ARG A 147 -3.99 -16.51 -2.40
C ARG A 147 -5.01 -16.11 -3.45
N GLU A 148 -4.93 -16.67 -4.65
CA GLU A 148 -5.96 -16.46 -5.68
C GLU A 148 -7.31 -17.04 -5.26
N ALA A 149 -7.32 -18.24 -4.69
CA ALA A 149 -8.53 -18.85 -4.16
C ALA A 149 -9.13 -18.02 -3.01
N SER A 150 -8.30 -17.47 -2.13
CA SER A 150 -8.75 -16.58 -1.04
C SER A 150 -9.39 -15.30 -1.57
N ARG A 151 -8.82 -14.69 -2.63
CA ARG A 151 -9.40 -13.51 -3.29
C ARG A 151 -10.75 -13.81 -3.93
N ARG A 152 -10.84 -14.92 -4.65
CA ARG A 152 -12.12 -15.37 -5.27
C ARG A 152 -13.20 -15.60 -4.22
N ARG A 153 -12.85 -16.22 -3.07
CA ARG A 153 -13.79 -16.39 -1.94
C ARG A 153 -14.26 -15.05 -1.36
N LYS A 154 -13.34 -14.07 -1.18
CA LYS A 154 -13.72 -12.74 -0.66
C LYS A 154 -14.63 -11.99 -1.62
N ALA A 155 -14.37 -12.04 -2.93
CA ALA A 155 -15.24 -11.44 -3.94
C ALA A 155 -16.62 -12.11 -3.97
N ALA A 156 -16.67 -13.43 -3.90
CA ALA A 156 -17.92 -14.19 -3.83
C ALA A 156 -18.71 -13.85 -2.56
N LEU A 157 -18.05 -13.72 -1.41
CA LEU A 157 -18.69 -13.35 -0.14
C LEU A 157 -19.34 -11.96 -0.23
N GLY A 158 -18.67 -10.97 -0.85
CA GLY A 158 -19.25 -9.65 -1.07
C GLY A 158 -20.56 -9.70 -1.86
N THR A 159 -20.59 -10.48 -2.93
CA THR A 159 -21.81 -10.70 -3.75
C THR A 159 -22.90 -11.42 -2.94
N GLU A 160 -22.52 -12.41 -2.15
CA GLU A 160 -23.45 -13.17 -1.30
C GLU A 160 -24.07 -12.28 -0.21
N ILE A 161 -23.29 -11.41 0.44
CA ILE A 161 -23.78 -10.45 1.43
C ILE A 161 -24.80 -9.50 0.80
N ILE A 162 -24.53 -8.94 -0.38
CA ILE A 162 -25.47 -8.05 -1.08
C ILE A 162 -26.76 -8.82 -1.45
N SER A 163 -26.63 -10.03 -1.93
CA SER A 163 -27.77 -10.89 -2.25
C SER A 163 -28.60 -11.21 -1.01
N ALA A 164 -27.95 -11.51 0.11
CA ALA A 164 -28.60 -11.81 1.37
C ALA A 164 -29.33 -10.58 1.98
N LEU A 165 -28.75 -9.39 1.85
CA LEU A 165 -29.40 -8.13 2.23
C LEU A 165 -30.66 -7.87 1.40
N ARG A 166 -30.57 -8.03 0.08
CA ARG A 166 -31.73 -7.86 -0.82
C ARG A 166 -32.85 -8.86 -0.58
N ALA A 167 -32.51 -10.04 -0.11
CA ALA A 167 -33.42 -11.13 0.18
C ALA A 167 -33.88 -11.20 1.64
N ASP A 168 -33.56 -10.18 2.45
CA ASP A 168 -33.91 -10.09 3.89
C ASP A 168 -33.50 -11.34 4.69
N ARG A 169 -32.34 -11.93 4.35
CA ARG A 169 -31.83 -13.14 4.98
C ARG A 169 -30.90 -12.88 6.18
N PHE A 170 -30.70 -11.59 6.58
CA PHE A 170 -29.92 -11.26 7.75
C PHE A 170 -30.73 -11.42 9.04
N ARG A 171 -30.09 -11.97 10.07
CA ARG A 171 -30.65 -12.03 11.42
C ARG A 171 -29.71 -11.32 12.39
N ILE A 172 -30.28 -10.49 13.23
CA ILE A 172 -29.52 -9.85 14.32
C ILE A 172 -29.34 -10.88 15.42
N ALA A 173 -28.10 -11.10 15.86
CA ALA A 173 -27.78 -11.90 17.03
C ALA A 173 -27.19 -10.99 18.12
N TYR A 174 -27.66 -11.17 19.34
CA TYR A 174 -27.14 -10.46 20.51
C TYR A 174 -26.26 -11.40 21.31
N GLN A 175 -25.07 -10.94 21.69
CA GLN A 175 -24.22 -11.64 22.63
C GLN A 175 -24.32 -10.91 23.98
N PRO A 176 -24.76 -11.57 25.06
CA PRO A 176 -24.72 -10.95 26.39
C PRO A 176 -23.27 -10.74 26.80
N ILE A 177 -23.02 -9.59 27.42
CA ILE A 177 -21.71 -9.18 27.97
C ILE A 177 -21.57 -9.75 29.36
#